data_2a8ee348c24bf7cb0d6af2f7445a2048
#
_entry.id   2a8ee348c24bf7cb0d6af2f7445a2048
#
_cell.length_a   1.000
_cell.length_b   1.000
_cell.length_c   1.000
_cell.angle_alpha   90.00
_cell.angle_beta   90.00
_cell.angle_gamma   90.00
#
_symmetry.space_group_name_H-M   'P 1'
#
loop_
_entity.id
_entity.type
_entity.pdbx_description
1 polymer ?
#
loop_
_entity_poly.entity_id
_entity_poly.type
_entity_poly.pdbx_seq_one_letter_code
_entity_poly.pdbx_strand_id
1 'polypeptide(L)' 'MTPREKNLAEIGKIAYKYGFTVEDMLGARRFKKMVAVRRECIAMLRAKGYSTTEIGRIMNKDHSTIVTSLQVLAAQNG' A
#
# COMPACT_ATOMS: atom_id res chain seq x y z
N MET A 1 -4.20 -15.43 -13.96
CA MET A 1 -3.93 -14.69 -12.70
C MET A 1 -5.11 -13.78 -12.38
N THR A 2 -5.63 -13.88 -11.16
CA THR A 2 -6.74 -13.01 -10.73
C THR A 2 -6.22 -11.59 -10.45
N PRO A 3 -7.09 -10.57 -10.48
CA PRO A 3 -6.69 -9.21 -10.11
C PRO A 3 -6.05 -9.14 -8.72
N ARG A 4 -6.56 -9.92 -7.75
CA ARG A 4 -5.99 -9.98 -6.40
C ARG A 4 -4.55 -10.50 -6.42
N GLU A 5 -4.31 -11.60 -7.13
CA GLU A 5 -2.96 -12.18 -7.24
C GLU A 5 -1.99 -11.21 -7.90
N LYS A 6 -2.45 -10.53 -8.95
CA LYS A 6 -1.64 -9.54 -9.65
C LYS A 6 -1.28 -8.37 -8.72
N ASN A 7 -2.25 -7.87 -7.96
CA ASN A 7 -2.02 -6.79 -7.01
C ASN A 7 -1.03 -7.20 -5.92
N LEU A 8 -1.19 -8.40 -5.36
CA LEU A 8 -0.28 -8.90 -4.34
C LEU A 8 1.13 -9.10 -4.90
N ALA A 9 1.26 -9.54 -6.13
CA ALA A 9 2.56 -9.68 -6.78
C ALA A 9 3.25 -8.32 -6.96
N GLU A 10 2.50 -7.29 -7.33
CA GLU A 10 3.03 -5.93 -7.49
C GLU A 10 3.42 -5.32 -6.14
N ILE A 11 2.61 -5.54 -5.11
CA ILE A 11 2.94 -5.14 -3.74
C ILE A 11 4.25 -5.82 -3.30
N GLY A 12 4.39 -7.11 -3.60
CA GLY A 12 5.58 -7.87 -3.30
C GLY A 12 6.83 -7.33 -3.98
N LYS A 13 6.71 -6.89 -5.23
CA LYS A 13 7.84 -6.27 -5.95
C LYS A 13 8.31 -5.00 -5.28
N ILE A 14 7.38 -4.14 -4.89
CA ILE A 14 7.70 -2.89 -4.20
C ILE A 14 8.34 -3.19 -2.85
N ALA A 15 7.73 -4.10 -2.08
CA ALA A 15 8.24 -4.48 -0.76
C ALA A 15 9.64 -5.07 -0.84
N TYR A 16 9.85 -6.00 -1.74
CA TYR A 16 11.13 -6.68 -1.93
C TYR A 16 12.26 -5.71 -2.23
N LYS A 17 11.98 -4.70 -3.03
CA LYS A 17 12.95 -3.66 -3.39
C LYS A 17 13.55 -2.97 -2.15
N TYR A 18 12.79 -2.90 -1.05
CA TYR A 18 13.23 -2.28 0.20
C TYR A 18 13.53 -3.31 1.30
N GLY A 19 13.56 -4.59 0.96
CA GLY A 19 13.88 -5.64 1.93
C GLY A 19 12.70 -6.11 2.77
N PHE A 20 11.48 -5.87 2.32
CA PHE A 20 10.26 -6.31 3.01
C PHE A 20 9.52 -7.37 2.20
N THR A 21 8.50 -7.96 2.81
CA THR A 21 7.65 -8.98 2.19
C THR A 21 6.22 -8.46 2.03
N VAL A 22 5.40 -9.22 1.28
CA VAL A 22 3.97 -8.93 1.16
C VAL A 22 3.33 -8.93 2.55
N GLU A 23 3.68 -9.90 3.38
CA GLU A 23 3.15 -10.01 4.75
C GLU A 23 3.46 -8.77 5.57
N ASP A 24 4.64 -8.18 5.39
CA ASP A 24 5.00 -6.92 6.05
C ASP A 24 4.07 -5.79 5.63
N MET A 25 3.72 -5.76 4.35
CA MET A 25 2.82 -4.71 3.82
C MET A 25 1.40 -4.88 4.33
N LEU A 26 0.92 -6.11 4.47
CA LEU A 26 -0.44 -6.40 4.93
C LEU A 26 -0.56 -6.47 6.44
N GLY A 27 0.55 -6.54 7.15
CA GLY A 27 0.58 -6.64 8.60
C GLY A 27 0.38 -5.31 9.30
N ALA A 28 0.41 -5.35 10.64
CA ALA A 28 0.12 -4.19 11.49
C ALA A 28 1.37 -3.50 12.05
N ARG A 29 2.55 -4.02 11.79
CA ARG A 29 3.78 -3.42 12.29
C ARG A 29 4.00 -2.01 11.73
N ARG A 30 4.52 -1.12 12.56
CA ARG A 30 4.65 0.29 12.22
C ARG A 30 6.08 0.80 12.27
N PHE A 31 7.03 0.05 11.73
CA PHE A 31 8.37 0.61 11.53
C PHE A 31 8.27 1.75 10.53
N LYS A 32 8.96 2.83 10.83
CA LYS A 32 8.91 4.05 10.02
C LYS A 32 9.18 3.79 8.54
N LYS A 33 10.21 3.01 8.24
CA LYS A 33 10.56 2.67 6.87
C LYS A 33 9.48 1.80 6.21
N MET A 34 8.92 0.86 6.97
CA MET A 34 7.86 -0.01 6.49
C MET A 34 6.59 0.78 6.14
N VAL A 35 6.25 1.77 6.97
CA VAL A 35 5.11 2.65 6.71
C VAL A 35 5.31 3.43 5.41
N ALA A 36 6.51 3.93 5.16
CA ALA A 36 6.83 4.63 3.93
C ALA A 36 6.66 3.73 2.70
N VAL A 37 7.10 2.47 2.79
CA VAL A 37 6.95 1.50 1.71
C VAL A 37 5.48 1.14 1.48
N ARG A 38 4.69 1.01 2.54
CA ARG A 38 3.24 0.80 2.41
C ARG A 38 2.57 1.95 1.66
N ARG A 39 2.97 3.19 1.94
CA ARG A 39 2.43 4.35 1.21
C ARG A 39 2.74 4.25 -0.27
N GLU A 40 3.91 3.78 -0.64
CA GLU A 40 4.25 3.56 -2.04
C GLU A 40 3.33 2.53 -2.69
N CYS A 41 3.03 1.43 -1.98
CA CYS A 41 2.07 0.44 -2.46
C CYS A 41 0.67 1.05 -2.63
N ILE A 42 0.24 1.84 -1.67
CA ILE A 42 -1.06 2.53 -1.73
C ILE A 42 -1.11 3.47 -2.93
N ALA A 43 -0.05 4.22 -3.18
CA ALA A 43 0.02 5.12 -4.33
C ALA A 43 -0.09 4.35 -5.65
N MET A 44 0.57 3.22 -5.74
CA MET A 44 0.50 2.34 -6.92
C MET A 44 -0.93 1.87 -7.15
N LEU A 45 -1.61 1.41 -6.11
CA LEU A 45 -3.00 0.93 -6.22
C LEU A 45 -3.95 2.07 -6.59
N ARG A 46 -3.73 3.25 -6.02
CA ARG A 46 -4.55 4.41 -6.37
C ARG A 46 -4.37 4.81 -7.82
N ALA A 47 -3.15 4.74 -8.34
CA ALA A 47 -2.85 5.03 -9.74
C ALA A 47 -3.55 4.04 -10.69
N LYS A 48 -3.83 2.83 -10.22
CA LYS A 48 -4.59 1.82 -10.98
C LYS A 48 -6.09 2.10 -11.00
N GLY A 49 -6.56 3.08 -10.22
CA GLY A 49 -7.97 3.47 -10.19
C GLY A 49 -8.78 2.88 -9.05
N TYR A 50 -8.16 2.16 -8.11
CA TYR A 50 -8.89 1.61 -6.97
C TYR A 50 -9.34 2.72 -6.02
N SER A 51 -10.54 2.54 -5.45
CA SER A 51 -11.06 3.42 -4.42
C SER A 51 -10.32 3.21 -3.10
N THR A 52 -10.45 4.17 -2.17
CA THR A 52 -9.84 4.04 -0.85
C THR A 52 -10.34 2.80 -0.10
N THR A 53 -11.62 2.47 -0.25
CA THR A 53 -12.19 1.27 0.37
C THR A 53 -11.59 0.00 -0.21
N GLU A 54 -11.43 -0.06 -1.53
CA GLU A 54 -10.82 -1.21 -2.21
C GLU A 54 -9.36 -1.38 -1.80
N ILE A 55 -8.62 -0.29 -1.75
CA ILE A 55 -7.22 -0.31 -1.31
C ILE A 55 -7.12 -0.82 0.12
N GLY A 56 -8.02 -0.38 1.00
CA GLY A 56 -8.07 -0.86 2.37
C GLY A 56 -8.24 -2.37 2.45
N ARG A 57 -9.11 -2.93 1.61
CA ARG A 57 -9.29 -4.39 1.54
C ARG A 57 -8.05 -5.10 1.02
N ILE A 58 -7.44 -4.57 -0.03
CA ILE A 58 -6.24 -5.17 -0.63
C ILE A 58 -5.08 -5.15 0.37
N MET A 59 -4.89 -4.04 1.06
CA MET A 59 -3.79 -3.84 2.00
C MET A 59 -4.10 -4.33 3.42
N ASN A 60 -5.31 -4.81 3.66
CA ASN A 60 -5.76 -5.22 5.00
C ASN A 60 -5.63 -4.06 6.01
N LYS A 61 -6.09 -2.90 5.62
CA LYS A 61 -6.04 -1.68 6.44
C LYS A 61 -7.40 -1.01 6.47
N ASP A 62 -7.63 -0.22 7.53
CA ASP A 62 -8.85 0.58 7.62
C ASP A 62 -8.89 1.65 6.54
N HIS A 63 -10.09 2.00 6.13
CA HIS A 63 -10.32 3.09 5.18
C HIS A 63 -9.64 4.39 5.63
N SER A 64 -9.75 4.74 6.91
CA SER A 64 -9.14 5.96 7.45
C SER A 64 -7.62 5.93 7.32
N THR A 65 -6.98 4.77 7.50
CA THR A 65 -5.53 4.61 7.30
C THR A 65 -5.15 4.92 5.86
N ILE A 66 -5.94 4.44 4.91
CA ILE A 66 -5.69 4.69 3.49
C ILE A 66 -5.85 6.16 3.15
N VAL A 67 -6.91 6.80 3.63
CA VAL A 67 -7.15 8.23 3.42
C VAL A 67 -6.00 9.06 3.97
N THR A 68 -5.55 8.77 5.19
CA THR A 68 -4.42 9.47 5.80
C THR A 68 -3.14 9.30 4.98
N SER A 69 -2.88 8.08 4.52
CA SER A 69 -1.70 7.80 3.69
C SER A 69 -1.71 8.60 2.39
N LEU A 70 -2.87 8.69 1.74
CA LEU A 70 -3.00 9.48 0.51
C LEU A 70 -2.85 10.97 0.77
N GLN A 71 -3.32 11.47 1.91
CA GLN A 71 -3.12 12.86 2.30
C GLN A 71 -1.65 13.18 2.50
N VAL A 72 -0.91 12.28 3.16
CA VAL A 72 0.54 12.44 3.36
C VAL A 72 1.26 12.46 2.03
N LEU A 73 0.90 11.54 1.11
CA LEU A 73 1.50 11.49 -0.22
C LEU A 73 1.23 12.78 -1.00
N ALA A 74 0.03 13.30 -0.95
CA ALA A 74 -0.34 14.54 -1.61
C ALA A 74 0.47 15.72 -1.06
N ALA A 75 0.67 15.77 0.26
CA ALA A 75 1.46 16.81 0.90
C ALA A 75 2.93 16.74 0.50
N GLN A 76 3.47 15.52 0.33
CA GLN A 76 4.86 15.33 -0.11
C GLN A 76 5.08 15.74 -1.57
N ASN A 77 4.06 15.55 -2.40
CA ASN A 77 4.14 15.86 -3.84
C ASN A 77 3.65 17.26 -4.18
N GLY A 78 3.02 17.90 -3.23
CA GLY A 78 2.51 19.26 -3.37
C GLY A 78 3.55 20.28 -3.01
#